data_7d5965ac6288712ad56ea50dd3fc5d18
#
_entry.id   7d5965ac6288712ad56ea50dd3fc5d18
#
_cell.length_a   1.000
_cell.length_b   1.000
_cell.length_c   1.000
_cell.angle_alpha   90.00
_cell.angle_beta   90.00
_cell.angle_gamma   90.00
#
_symmetry.space_group_name_H-M   'P 1'
#
loop_
_entity.id
_entity.type
_entity.pdbx_description
1 polymer ?
#
loop_
_entity_poly.entity_id
_entity_poly.type
_entity_poly.pdbx_seq_one_letter_code
_entity_poly.pdbx_strand_id
1 'polypeptide(L)'
;MSRIGKLPVELPAGVTASLESGNVLKVKGPKGELSQAFSGDMEINIDGNVITVSRPSDKKQHKALHGLTRALIANMVKGVHEEFAKELEIIGVGYRAQLSGKKLVLNMGYSHPVEIEQPEGIKFEVPSQTAIIVKGIDKQQVGQVAANIRAVRSPEPYKGKGIRYKGENMRRKEGKSGM
;
A
#
# COMPACT_ATOMS: atom_id res chain seq x y z
N MET A 1 -17.09 0.71 21.59
CA MET A 1 -17.35 1.79 20.60
C MET A 1 -16.19 1.82 19.63
N SER A 2 -16.43 2.00 18.31
CA SER A 2 -15.33 2.16 17.33
C SER A 2 -14.80 3.60 17.43
N ARG A 3 -13.63 3.77 18.04
CA ARG A 3 -12.98 5.10 18.13
C ARG A 3 -12.61 5.63 16.73
N ILE A 4 -12.16 4.73 15.85
CA ILE A 4 -11.72 5.08 14.49
C ILE A 4 -12.90 5.47 13.61
N GLY A 5 -13.99 4.72 13.61
CA GLY A 5 -15.15 4.97 12.74
C GLY A 5 -15.83 6.32 12.98
N LYS A 6 -15.81 6.82 14.21
CA LYS A 6 -16.43 8.12 14.59
C LYS A 6 -15.59 9.35 14.22
N LEU A 7 -14.30 9.15 13.90
CA LEU A 7 -13.46 10.28 13.52
C LEU A 7 -13.82 10.76 12.10
N PRO A 8 -14.09 12.04 11.91
CA PRO A 8 -14.30 12.58 10.57
C PRO A 8 -13.05 12.42 9.70
N VAL A 9 -13.21 12.45 8.39
CA VAL A 9 -12.12 12.50 7.43
C VAL A 9 -12.15 13.87 6.77
N GLU A 10 -11.14 14.67 7.04
CA GLU A 10 -10.98 15.99 6.45
C GLU A 10 -10.37 15.87 5.05
N LEU A 11 -10.93 16.62 4.11
CA LEU A 11 -10.41 16.73 2.75
C LEU A 11 -9.39 17.87 2.71
N PRO A 12 -8.11 17.57 2.40
CA PRO A 12 -7.10 18.61 2.24
C PRO A 12 -7.36 19.46 1.00
N ALA A 13 -6.73 20.62 0.92
CA ALA A 13 -6.87 21.53 -0.22
C ALA A 13 -6.52 20.81 -1.53
N GLY A 14 -7.39 20.97 -2.54
CA GLY A 14 -7.23 20.33 -3.85
C GLY A 14 -7.76 18.90 -3.95
N VAL A 15 -8.37 18.37 -2.89
CA VAL A 15 -9.05 17.08 -2.92
C VAL A 15 -10.56 17.30 -2.90
N THR A 16 -11.27 16.64 -3.82
CA THR A 16 -12.73 16.64 -3.91
C THR A 16 -13.27 15.23 -3.78
N ALA A 17 -14.42 15.09 -3.16
CA ALA A 17 -15.11 13.82 -3.01
C ALA A 17 -16.54 13.91 -3.53
N SER A 18 -17.01 12.88 -4.20
CA SER A 18 -18.39 12.75 -4.67
C SER A 18 -18.90 11.33 -4.40
N LEU A 19 -20.15 11.24 -3.99
CA LEU A 19 -20.84 9.97 -3.77
C LEU A 19 -21.76 9.69 -4.95
N GLU A 20 -21.58 8.54 -5.59
CA GLU A 20 -22.44 8.07 -6.69
C GLU A 20 -23.47 7.02 -6.18
N SER A 21 -24.42 6.69 -7.05
CA SER A 21 -25.41 5.65 -6.78
C SER A 21 -24.75 4.30 -6.45
N GLY A 22 -25.31 3.57 -5.49
CA GLY A 22 -24.72 2.29 -5.04
C GLY A 22 -23.59 2.43 -4.02
N ASN A 23 -23.53 3.57 -3.31
CA ASN A 23 -22.52 3.85 -2.28
C ASN A 23 -21.08 3.80 -2.79
N VAL A 24 -20.87 4.25 -4.04
CA VAL A 24 -19.56 4.38 -4.66
C VAL A 24 -19.01 5.77 -4.37
N LEU A 25 -17.93 5.83 -3.61
CA LEU A 25 -17.22 7.08 -3.33
C LEU A 25 -16.11 7.29 -4.35
N LYS A 26 -16.13 8.42 -5.02
CA LYS A 26 -15.03 8.90 -5.85
C LYS A 26 -14.28 10.02 -5.13
N VAL A 27 -12.97 9.91 -5.10
CA VAL A 27 -12.08 10.93 -4.52
C VAL A 27 -11.06 11.32 -5.57
N LYS A 28 -11.02 12.62 -5.89
CA LYS A 28 -10.11 13.19 -6.87
C LYS A 28 -9.17 14.19 -6.20
N GLY A 29 -7.90 14.08 -6.50
CA GLY A 29 -6.86 14.96 -5.96
C GLY A 29 -5.75 15.25 -6.98
N PRO A 30 -4.68 15.94 -6.56
CA PRO A 30 -3.60 16.37 -7.45
C PRO A 30 -2.80 15.19 -8.04
N LYS A 31 -2.82 14.02 -7.40
CA LYS A 31 -2.09 12.82 -7.84
C LYS A 31 -2.90 11.87 -8.69
N GLY A 32 -4.21 12.01 -8.71
CA GLY A 32 -5.12 11.17 -9.49
C GLY A 32 -6.49 11.05 -8.87
N GLU A 33 -7.22 10.04 -9.33
CA GLU A 33 -8.59 9.76 -8.91
C GLU A 33 -8.71 8.30 -8.48
N LEU A 34 -9.42 8.06 -7.39
CA LEU A 34 -9.76 6.73 -6.90
C LEU A 34 -11.28 6.62 -6.74
N SER A 35 -11.82 5.47 -7.11
CA SER A 35 -13.23 5.13 -6.88
C SER A 35 -13.33 3.79 -6.18
N GLN A 36 -14.19 3.69 -5.17
CA GLN A 36 -14.43 2.46 -4.43
C GLN A 36 -15.89 2.35 -3.99
N ALA A 37 -16.47 1.15 -4.18
CA ALA A 37 -17.79 0.82 -3.66
C ALA A 37 -17.68 0.38 -2.20
N PHE A 38 -18.59 0.89 -1.36
CA PHE A 38 -18.68 0.53 0.05
C PHE A 38 -19.98 -0.21 0.34
N SER A 39 -20.04 -0.89 1.48
CA SER A 39 -21.25 -1.59 1.90
C SER A 39 -22.43 -0.63 1.99
N GLY A 40 -23.58 -1.01 1.46
CA GLY A 40 -24.81 -0.25 1.55
C GLY A 40 -25.36 -0.09 2.97
N ASP A 41 -24.85 -0.90 3.94
CA ASP A 41 -25.19 -0.76 5.36
C ASP A 41 -24.55 0.50 6.00
N MET A 42 -23.53 1.06 5.37
CA MET A 42 -22.85 2.25 5.89
C MET A 42 -23.35 3.49 5.14
N GLU A 43 -23.68 4.50 5.89
CA GLU A 43 -24.10 5.79 5.35
C GLU A 43 -22.88 6.73 5.32
N ILE A 44 -22.56 7.25 4.14
CA ILE A 44 -21.43 8.16 3.92
C ILE A 44 -22.02 9.54 3.63
N ASN A 45 -21.72 10.52 4.50
CA ASN A 45 -22.16 11.89 4.34
C ASN A 45 -20.95 12.80 4.06
N ILE A 46 -21.11 13.68 3.07
CA ILE A 46 -20.09 14.64 2.67
C ILE A 46 -20.61 16.04 2.99
N ASP A 47 -20.04 16.70 3.99
CA ASP A 47 -20.40 18.05 4.42
C ASP A 47 -19.23 19.01 4.12
N GLY A 48 -19.29 19.66 2.95
CA GLY A 48 -18.20 20.54 2.51
C GLY A 48 -16.87 19.81 2.40
N ASN A 49 -15.94 20.07 3.30
CA ASN A 49 -14.60 19.47 3.31
C ASN A 49 -14.45 18.29 4.30
N VAL A 50 -15.56 17.75 4.80
CA VAL A 50 -15.51 16.70 5.80
C VAL A 50 -16.39 15.52 5.37
N ILE A 51 -15.83 14.32 5.42
CA ILE A 51 -16.56 13.08 5.20
C ILE A 51 -16.80 12.41 6.56
N THR A 52 -18.06 12.08 6.82
CA THR A 52 -18.48 11.32 8.01
C THR A 52 -19.11 10.01 7.60
N VAL A 53 -18.90 8.98 8.39
CA VAL A 53 -19.48 7.65 8.18
C VAL A 53 -20.38 7.34 9.36
N SER A 54 -21.64 6.96 9.10
CA SER A 54 -22.56 6.50 10.11
C SER A 54 -22.92 5.02 9.92
N ARG A 55 -23.44 4.40 10.98
CA ARG A 55 -23.86 2.98 10.97
C ARG A 55 -25.27 2.85 11.51
N PRO A 56 -26.08 1.91 11.00
CA PRO A 56 -27.49 1.78 11.39
C PRO A 56 -27.69 1.14 12.76
N SER A 57 -26.70 0.38 13.27
CA SER A 57 -26.83 -0.28 14.58
C SER A 57 -25.49 -0.62 15.21
N ASP A 58 -25.52 -1.01 16.50
CA ASP A 58 -24.34 -1.42 17.28
C ASP A 58 -24.00 -2.92 17.18
N LYS A 59 -24.53 -3.63 16.19
CA LYS A 59 -24.17 -5.03 15.90
C LYS A 59 -22.68 -5.14 15.60
N LYS A 60 -22.07 -6.28 15.95
CA LYS A 60 -20.63 -6.55 15.77
C LYS A 60 -20.17 -6.29 14.33
N GLN A 61 -20.96 -6.73 13.34
CA GLN A 61 -20.67 -6.53 11.93
C GLN A 61 -20.67 -5.05 11.54
N HIS A 62 -21.67 -4.26 11.95
CA HIS A 62 -21.73 -2.83 11.63
C HIS A 62 -20.62 -2.04 12.31
N LYS A 63 -20.19 -2.44 13.53
CA LYS A 63 -19.00 -1.84 14.18
C LYS A 63 -17.72 -2.10 13.39
N ALA A 64 -17.54 -3.31 12.85
CA ALA A 64 -16.39 -3.66 12.04
C ALA A 64 -16.37 -2.90 10.71
N LEU A 65 -17.49 -2.92 9.97
CA LEU A 65 -17.64 -2.20 8.71
C LEU A 65 -17.47 -0.69 8.86
N HIS A 66 -17.99 -0.09 9.93
CA HIS A 66 -17.86 1.33 10.21
C HIS A 66 -16.40 1.77 10.31
N GLY A 67 -15.59 1.03 11.08
CA GLY A 67 -14.16 1.32 11.19
C GLY A 67 -13.38 1.07 9.90
N LEU A 68 -13.71 0.00 9.18
CA LEU A 68 -13.11 -0.34 7.89
C LEU A 68 -13.41 0.72 6.84
N THR A 69 -14.68 1.09 6.65
CA THR A 69 -15.11 2.10 5.67
C THR A 69 -14.38 3.43 5.90
N ARG A 70 -14.39 3.91 7.14
CA ARG A 70 -13.68 5.16 7.47
C ARG A 70 -12.18 5.07 7.18
N ALA A 71 -11.53 3.97 7.52
CA ALA A 71 -10.10 3.80 7.29
C ALA A 71 -9.76 3.73 5.79
N LEU A 72 -10.58 3.08 4.98
CA LEU A 72 -10.42 3.03 3.52
C LEU A 72 -10.60 4.42 2.90
N ILE A 73 -11.63 5.18 3.31
CA ILE A 73 -11.86 6.56 2.85
C ILE A 73 -10.63 7.44 3.19
N ALA A 74 -10.13 7.36 4.41
CA ALA A 74 -8.93 8.11 4.81
C ALA A 74 -7.69 7.73 3.99
N ASN A 75 -7.54 6.45 3.63
CA ASN A 75 -6.46 6.02 2.74
C ASN A 75 -6.65 6.57 1.32
N MET A 76 -7.88 6.58 0.77
CA MET A 76 -8.15 7.17 -0.54
C MET A 76 -7.79 8.66 -0.58
N VAL A 77 -8.26 9.43 0.40
CA VAL A 77 -7.97 10.87 0.52
C VAL A 77 -6.47 11.13 0.61
N LYS A 78 -5.77 10.40 1.48
CA LYS A 78 -4.31 10.52 1.60
C LYS A 78 -3.59 10.13 0.31
N GLY A 79 -4.00 9.04 -0.34
CA GLY A 79 -3.36 8.53 -1.55
C GLY A 79 -3.45 9.50 -2.73
N VAL A 80 -4.61 10.11 -2.96
CA VAL A 80 -4.79 11.09 -4.07
C VAL A 80 -4.12 12.43 -3.77
N HIS A 81 -3.81 12.72 -2.50
CA HIS A 81 -3.11 13.93 -2.09
C HIS A 81 -1.59 13.79 -2.13
N GLU A 82 -1.03 12.76 -1.48
CA GLU A 82 0.41 12.63 -1.21
C GLU A 82 1.07 11.43 -1.91
N GLU A 83 0.30 10.48 -2.45
CA GLU A 83 0.73 9.13 -2.83
C GLU A 83 1.23 8.30 -1.64
N PHE A 84 1.24 6.98 -1.81
CA PHE A 84 1.89 6.06 -0.89
C PHE A 84 3.21 5.58 -1.47
N ALA A 85 4.20 5.42 -0.60
CA ALA A 85 5.49 4.84 -0.95
C ALA A 85 5.81 3.67 -0.02
N LYS A 86 6.33 2.58 -0.60
CA LYS A 86 6.93 1.46 0.13
C LYS A 86 8.35 1.28 -0.34
N GLU A 87 9.29 1.37 0.60
CA GLU A 87 10.71 1.20 0.34
C GLU A 87 11.13 -0.24 0.66
N LEU A 88 11.90 -0.83 -0.24
CA LEU A 88 12.46 -2.17 -0.13
C LEU A 88 13.98 -2.09 -0.26
N GLU A 89 14.67 -2.91 0.52
CA GLU A 89 16.13 -3.04 0.52
C GLU A 89 16.52 -4.44 0.04
N ILE A 90 17.54 -4.50 -0.78
CA ILE A 90 18.12 -5.74 -1.28
C ILE A 90 19.43 -5.99 -0.53
N ILE A 91 19.55 -7.15 0.09
CA ILE A 91 20.75 -7.58 0.81
C ILE A 91 21.29 -8.84 0.16
N GLY A 92 22.55 -8.84 -0.21
CA GLY A 92 23.24 -10.00 -0.79
C GLY A 92 24.28 -9.60 -1.82
N VAL A 93 25.39 -10.31 -1.85
CA VAL A 93 26.45 -10.10 -2.85
C VAL A 93 25.95 -10.48 -4.22
N GLY A 94 26.05 -9.57 -5.19
CA GLY A 94 25.61 -9.78 -6.56
C GLY A 94 24.10 -9.61 -6.78
N TYR A 95 23.30 -9.37 -5.72
CA TYR A 95 21.87 -9.06 -5.87
C TYR A 95 21.69 -7.60 -6.27
N ARG A 96 20.90 -7.37 -7.30
CA ARG A 96 20.67 -6.02 -7.82
C ARG A 96 19.31 -5.86 -8.47
N ALA A 97 18.76 -4.66 -8.40
CA ALA A 97 17.59 -4.23 -9.12
C ALA A 97 17.97 -3.19 -10.17
N GLN A 98 17.28 -3.21 -11.29
CA GLN A 98 17.41 -2.23 -12.37
C GLN A 98 16.02 -1.94 -12.94
N LEU A 99 15.81 -0.71 -13.39
CA LEU A 99 14.61 -0.32 -14.10
C LEU A 99 14.90 -0.35 -15.62
N SER A 100 14.12 -1.11 -16.38
CA SER A 100 14.18 -1.16 -17.82
C SER A 100 12.84 -0.69 -18.41
N GLY A 101 12.75 0.60 -18.72
CA GLY A 101 11.49 1.22 -19.12
C GLY A 101 10.43 1.12 -18.00
N LYS A 102 9.35 0.37 -18.26
CA LYS A 102 8.28 0.10 -17.27
C LYS A 102 8.45 -1.24 -16.53
N LYS A 103 9.57 -1.92 -16.71
CA LYS A 103 9.82 -3.21 -16.06
C LYS A 103 10.89 -3.08 -14.99
N LEU A 104 10.64 -3.67 -13.84
CA LEU A 104 11.62 -3.87 -12.78
C LEU A 104 12.31 -5.20 -13.00
N VAL A 105 13.63 -5.18 -13.24
CA VAL A 105 14.46 -6.36 -13.46
C VAL A 105 15.25 -6.65 -12.20
N LEU A 106 15.06 -7.84 -11.63
CA LEU A 106 15.65 -8.30 -10.39
C LEU A 106 16.65 -9.44 -10.66
N ASN A 107 17.92 -9.21 -10.39
CA ASN A 107 18.96 -10.24 -10.38
C ASN A 107 19.16 -10.70 -8.94
N MET A 108 18.56 -11.84 -8.58
CA MET A 108 18.49 -12.33 -7.20
C MET A 108 19.22 -13.67 -7.02
N GLY A 109 20.22 -13.97 -7.87
CA GLY A 109 20.97 -15.21 -7.78
C GLY A 109 20.24 -16.43 -8.37
N TYR A 110 19.26 -16.18 -9.22
CA TYR A 110 18.65 -17.20 -10.10
C TYR A 110 19.40 -17.30 -11.42
N SER A 111 19.19 -18.37 -12.17
CA SER A 111 19.81 -18.59 -13.49
C SER A 111 19.39 -17.54 -14.53
N HIS A 112 18.24 -16.91 -14.34
CA HIS A 112 17.74 -15.82 -15.18
C HIS A 112 17.15 -14.69 -14.30
N PRO A 113 17.15 -13.44 -14.78
CA PRO A 113 16.57 -12.33 -14.07
C PRO A 113 15.05 -12.49 -13.96
N VAL A 114 14.48 -11.98 -12.89
CA VAL A 114 13.01 -11.91 -12.71
C VAL A 114 12.55 -10.53 -13.16
N GLU A 115 11.64 -10.49 -14.14
CA GLU A 115 11.05 -9.26 -14.63
C GLU A 115 9.65 -9.07 -14.03
N ILE A 116 9.38 -7.89 -13.53
CA ILE A 116 8.07 -7.49 -13.00
C ILE A 116 7.59 -6.28 -13.78
N GLU A 117 6.49 -6.43 -14.48
CA GLU A 117 5.85 -5.32 -15.17
C GLU A 117 5.21 -4.34 -14.19
N GLN A 118 5.28 -3.05 -14.52
CA GLN A 118 4.68 -1.99 -13.73
C GLN A 118 3.15 -1.99 -13.96
N PRO A 119 2.34 -2.29 -12.92
CA PRO A 119 0.88 -2.20 -13.04
C PRO A 119 0.43 -0.75 -13.22
N GLU A 120 -0.78 -0.56 -13.75
CA GLU A 120 -1.40 0.76 -13.83
C GLU A 120 -1.55 1.37 -12.42
N GLY A 121 -1.29 2.67 -12.30
CA GLY A 121 -1.36 3.39 -11.03
C GLY A 121 -0.16 3.19 -10.09
N ILE A 122 0.82 2.34 -10.46
CA ILE A 122 2.05 2.12 -9.70
C ILE A 122 3.24 2.72 -10.45
N LYS A 123 4.21 3.25 -9.69
CA LYS A 123 5.51 3.70 -10.20
C LYS A 123 6.62 3.03 -9.44
N PHE A 124 7.62 2.52 -10.16
CA PHE A 124 8.86 2.01 -9.58
C PHE A 124 9.95 3.06 -9.68
N GLU A 125 10.69 3.22 -8.59
CA GLU A 125 11.94 3.99 -8.56
C GLU A 125 13.05 3.11 -8.00
N VAL A 126 14.21 3.16 -8.61
CA VAL A 126 15.40 2.40 -8.20
C VAL A 126 16.53 3.41 -7.99
N PRO A 127 16.58 4.08 -6.82
CA PRO A 127 17.60 5.10 -6.54
C PRO A 127 19.00 4.49 -6.46
N SER A 128 19.12 3.24 -6.10
CA SER A 128 20.34 2.45 -6.14
C SER A 128 20.07 1.01 -6.53
N GLN A 129 21.08 0.25 -6.93
CA GLN A 129 20.93 -1.16 -7.28
C GLN A 129 20.39 -2.04 -6.14
N THR A 130 20.44 -1.54 -4.90
CA THR A 130 20.01 -2.24 -3.68
C THR A 130 18.77 -1.64 -3.03
N ALA A 131 18.16 -0.61 -3.63
CA ALA A 131 16.97 0.03 -3.09
C ALA A 131 15.88 0.14 -4.16
N ILE A 132 14.66 -0.21 -3.79
CA ILE A 132 13.48 -0.12 -4.64
C ILE A 132 12.42 0.68 -3.89
N ILE A 133 11.77 1.62 -4.56
CA ILE A 133 10.63 2.36 -4.03
C ILE A 133 9.43 2.08 -4.93
N VAL A 134 8.36 1.60 -4.33
CA VAL A 134 7.06 1.38 -4.98
C VAL A 134 6.14 2.51 -4.58
N LYS A 135 5.69 3.31 -5.54
CA LYS A 135 4.80 4.46 -5.32
C LYS A 135 3.47 4.26 -6.04
N GLY A 136 2.40 4.82 -5.47
CA GLY A 136 1.07 4.83 -6.08
C GLY A 136 0.03 5.49 -5.19
N ILE A 137 -1.12 5.77 -5.80
CA ILE A 137 -2.23 6.42 -5.11
C ILE A 137 -3.05 5.44 -4.27
N ASP A 138 -3.10 4.15 -4.67
CA ASP A 138 -3.82 3.12 -3.92
C ASP A 138 -2.87 2.38 -2.97
N LYS A 139 -3.12 2.53 -1.67
CA LYS A 139 -2.36 1.87 -0.59
C LYS A 139 -2.37 0.35 -0.70
N GLN A 140 -3.50 -0.24 -1.09
CA GLN A 140 -3.64 -1.69 -1.20
C GLN A 140 -2.78 -2.22 -2.34
N GLN A 141 -2.87 -1.57 -3.50
CA GLN A 141 -2.09 -1.94 -4.68
C GLN A 141 -0.58 -1.77 -4.45
N VAL A 142 -0.16 -0.64 -3.86
CA VAL A 142 1.24 -0.40 -3.47
C VAL A 142 1.74 -1.49 -2.51
N GLY A 143 0.93 -1.83 -1.50
CA GLY A 143 1.26 -2.88 -0.54
C GLY A 143 1.38 -4.26 -1.18
N GLN A 144 0.45 -4.63 -2.06
CA GLN A 144 0.45 -5.92 -2.75
C GLN A 144 1.65 -6.05 -3.70
N VAL A 145 1.93 -5.02 -4.49
CA VAL A 145 3.08 -5.02 -5.41
C VAL A 145 4.40 -5.10 -4.65
N ALA A 146 4.54 -4.35 -3.55
CA ALA A 146 5.72 -4.44 -2.70
C ALA A 146 5.88 -5.83 -2.06
N ALA A 147 4.79 -6.46 -1.65
CA ALA A 147 4.81 -7.84 -1.13
C ALA A 147 5.22 -8.85 -2.20
N ASN A 148 4.73 -8.71 -3.43
CA ASN A 148 5.11 -9.57 -4.55
C ASN A 148 6.61 -9.43 -4.87
N ILE A 149 7.15 -8.20 -4.89
CA ILE A 149 8.59 -7.97 -5.08
C ILE A 149 9.40 -8.64 -3.95
N ARG A 150 8.98 -8.47 -2.69
CA ARG A 150 9.64 -9.12 -1.55
C ARG A 150 9.58 -10.65 -1.63
N ALA A 151 8.49 -11.22 -2.11
CA ALA A 151 8.30 -12.66 -2.26
C ALA A 151 9.22 -13.29 -3.32
N VAL A 152 9.74 -12.54 -4.28
CA VAL A 152 10.72 -13.03 -5.28
C VAL A 152 11.91 -13.68 -4.58
N ARG A 153 12.43 -13.06 -3.53
CA ARG A 153 13.47 -13.64 -2.68
C ARG A 153 13.32 -13.11 -1.26
N SER A 154 12.50 -13.79 -0.46
CA SER A 154 12.34 -13.44 0.96
C SER A 154 13.66 -13.54 1.72
N PRO A 155 13.88 -12.69 2.73
CA PRO A 155 15.15 -12.69 3.48
C PRO A 155 15.36 -14.03 4.20
N GLU A 156 16.54 -14.57 4.10
CA GLU A 156 16.92 -15.79 4.81
C GLU A 156 17.30 -15.51 6.28
N PRO A 157 17.09 -16.46 7.20
CA PRO A 157 17.23 -16.19 8.62
C PRO A 157 18.68 -16.15 9.14
N TYR A 158 19.70 -16.55 8.34
CA TYR A 158 21.08 -16.62 8.80
C TYR A 158 21.87 -15.35 8.48
N LYS A 159 22.10 -15.07 7.22
CA LYS A 159 22.84 -13.88 6.74
C LYS A 159 21.90 -12.71 6.39
N GLY A 160 20.59 -12.97 6.31
CA GLY A 160 19.57 -11.99 5.97
C GLY A 160 19.57 -11.59 4.49
N LYS A 161 20.13 -12.44 3.60
CA LYS A 161 20.13 -12.17 2.16
C LYS A 161 18.71 -12.28 1.59
N GLY A 162 18.33 -11.36 0.74
CA GLY A 162 17.00 -11.29 0.12
C GLY A 162 16.49 -9.86 0.02
N ILE A 163 15.20 -9.72 -0.26
CA ILE A 163 14.48 -8.44 -0.34
C ILE A 163 13.66 -8.28 0.93
N ARG A 164 13.83 -7.17 1.63
CA ARG A 164 13.07 -6.82 2.84
C ARG A 164 12.49 -5.42 2.74
N TYR A 165 11.50 -5.10 3.55
CA TYR A 165 11.08 -3.72 3.74
C TYR A 165 12.18 -2.93 4.46
N LYS A 166 12.33 -1.66 4.12
CA LYS A 166 13.25 -0.78 4.83
C LYS A 166 12.86 -0.68 6.31
N GLY A 167 13.81 -0.95 7.19
CA GLY A 167 13.56 -0.98 8.62
C GLY A 167 12.87 -2.25 9.15
N GLU A 168 12.65 -3.27 8.32
CA GLU A 168 12.11 -4.56 8.77
C GLU A 168 13.11 -5.26 9.69
N ASN A 169 12.68 -5.54 10.93
CA ASN A 169 13.49 -6.30 11.87
C ASN A 169 13.38 -7.80 11.56
N MET A 170 14.48 -8.38 11.10
CA MET A 170 14.58 -9.80 10.78
C MET A 170 15.12 -10.59 11.96
N ARG A 171 14.36 -11.58 12.43
CA ARG A 171 14.87 -12.53 13.44
C ARG A 171 15.95 -13.41 12.80
N ARG A 172 17.18 -13.22 13.21
CA ARG A 172 18.32 -14.04 12.75
C ARG A 172 18.48 -15.28 13.63
N LYS A 173 18.90 -16.37 13.00
CA LYS A 173 19.31 -17.60 13.67
C LYS A 173 20.83 -17.72 13.57
N GLU A 174 21.46 -18.29 14.60
CA GLU A 174 22.86 -18.68 14.55
C GLU A 174 23.00 -19.95 13.71
N GLY A 175 23.99 -19.95 12.82
CA GLY A 175 24.37 -21.17 12.10
C GLY A 175 24.96 -22.21 13.07
N LYS A 176 24.92 -23.49 12.71
CA LYS A 176 25.69 -24.49 13.46
C LYS A 176 27.17 -24.10 13.39
N SER A 177 27.76 -23.76 14.54
CA SER A 177 29.22 -23.75 14.67
C SER A 177 29.69 -25.18 14.55
N GLY A 178 30.35 -25.51 13.44
CA GLY A 178 31.10 -26.78 13.37
C GLY A 178 32.23 -26.72 14.37
N MET A 179 32.28 -27.70 15.26
CA MET A 179 33.52 -28.04 15.93
C MET A 179 34.49 -28.62 14.92
#